data_cd68bcc7bfb70d5f5a367dc4ed2789ae
#
_entry.id   cd68bcc7bfb70d5f5a367dc4ed2789ae
#
_cell.length_a   1.000
_cell.length_b   1.000
_cell.length_c   1.000
_cell.angle_alpha   90.00
_cell.angle_beta   90.00
_cell.angle_gamma   90.00
#
_symmetry.space_group_name_H-M   'P 1'
#
loop_
_entity.id
_entity.type
_entity.pdbx_description
1 polymer ?
#
loop_
_entity_poly.entity_id
_entity_poly.type
_entity_poly.pdbx_seq_one_letter_code
_entity_poly.pdbx_strand_id
1 'polypeptide(L)'
;MCKEVNLKFKDDYGVFVCPHVFSKSAPILFSVRDFDGSWQFLCGNDDCVESSKPRLVHVAELAKLDPTIHQLTSMSIGTYAERFSSIAGWTFGKLED
;
A
#
# COMPACT_ATOMS: atom_id res chain seq x y z
N MET A 1 0.61 -19.33 25.91
CA MET A 1 1.65 -18.81 25.09
C MET A 1 1.08 -18.17 23.85
N CYS A 2 1.61 -17.04 23.55
CA CYS A 2 1.14 -16.32 22.41
C CYS A 2 1.75 -16.86 21.15
N LYS A 3 0.93 -17.32 20.28
CA LYS A 3 1.42 -17.74 19.02
C LYS A 3 1.80 -16.52 18.20
N GLU A 4 3.00 -16.52 17.71
CA GLU A 4 3.43 -15.44 16.88
C GLU A 4 2.71 -15.49 15.55
N VAL A 5 2.14 -14.37 15.14
CA VAL A 5 1.43 -14.30 13.90
C VAL A 5 2.23 -13.45 12.93
N ASN A 6 2.60 -14.05 11.82
CA ASN A 6 3.27 -13.32 10.75
C ASN A 6 2.21 -12.66 9.90
N LEU A 7 1.97 -11.39 10.15
CA LEU A 7 0.97 -10.65 9.39
C LEU A 7 1.58 -10.28 8.06
N LYS A 8 1.06 -10.89 7.02
CA LYS A 8 1.47 -10.53 5.67
C LYS A 8 0.32 -10.78 4.72
N PHE A 9 0.39 -10.13 3.58
CA PHE A 9 -0.63 -10.30 2.55
C PHE A 9 -0.51 -11.66 1.91
N LYS A 10 -1.65 -12.20 1.49
CA LYS A 10 -1.64 -13.42 0.68
C LYS A 10 -1.01 -13.11 -0.67
N ASP A 11 -0.19 -14.02 -1.16
CA ASP A 11 0.58 -13.77 -2.36
C ASP A 11 -0.28 -13.38 -3.57
N ASP A 12 -1.43 -14.00 -3.71
CA ASP A 12 -2.28 -13.77 -4.88
C ASP A 12 -3.32 -12.67 -4.67
N TYR A 13 -3.21 -11.94 -3.58
CA TYR A 13 -4.17 -10.88 -3.29
C TYR A 13 -3.99 -9.73 -4.25
N GLY A 14 -5.09 -9.28 -4.87
CA GLY A 14 -5.05 -8.19 -5.84
C GLY A 14 -5.07 -6.84 -5.18
N VAL A 15 -4.17 -5.97 -5.60
CA VAL A 15 -4.09 -4.61 -5.08
C VAL A 15 -3.90 -3.65 -6.24
N PHE A 16 -4.26 -2.39 -6.03
CA PHE A 16 -4.11 -1.36 -7.05
C PHE A 16 -2.84 -0.56 -6.81
N VAL A 17 -2.14 -0.23 -7.88
CA VAL A 17 -0.94 0.59 -7.80
C VAL A 17 -1.02 1.68 -8.85
N CYS A 18 -0.31 2.80 -8.60
CA CYS A 18 -0.21 3.85 -9.60
C CYS A 18 0.84 3.46 -10.64
N PRO A 19 0.83 4.13 -11.79
CA PRO A 19 1.80 3.78 -12.85
C PRO A 19 3.25 3.87 -12.41
N HIS A 20 3.59 4.81 -11.52
CA HIS A 20 4.97 4.96 -11.08
C HIS A 20 5.42 3.78 -10.22
N VAL A 21 4.53 3.30 -9.35
CA VAL A 21 4.84 2.10 -8.57
C VAL A 21 4.88 0.88 -9.49
N PHE A 22 3.93 0.81 -10.42
CA PHE A 22 3.86 -0.30 -11.36
C PHE A 22 5.14 -0.43 -12.17
N SER A 23 5.67 0.69 -12.64
CA SER A 23 6.87 0.70 -13.48
C SER A 23 8.15 0.67 -12.65
N LYS A 24 8.03 0.67 -11.32
CA LYS A 24 9.17 0.65 -10.39
C LYS A 24 10.01 1.92 -10.48
N SER A 25 9.41 3.01 -10.96
CA SER A 25 10.13 4.28 -11.07
C SER A 25 10.03 5.11 -9.79
N ALA A 26 9.18 4.71 -8.83
CA ALA A 26 9.04 5.43 -7.57
C ALA A 26 8.74 4.42 -6.45
N PRO A 27 9.19 4.71 -5.23
CA PRO A 27 8.87 3.84 -4.10
C PRO A 27 7.43 4.02 -3.65
N ILE A 28 6.94 3.06 -2.85
CA ILE A 28 5.61 3.14 -2.27
C ILE A 28 5.69 4.04 -1.05
N LEU A 29 5.07 5.21 -1.11
CA LEU A 29 5.09 6.17 -0.01
C LEU A 29 3.71 6.46 0.56
N PHE A 30 2.66 5.95 -0.08
CA PHE A 30 1.30 6.21 0.35
C PHE A 30 0.47 4.97 0.08
N SER A 31 -0.32 4.56 1.05
CA SER A 31 -1.17 3.41 0.90
C SER A 31 -2.56 3.72 1.45
N VAL A 32 -3.58 3.16 0.81
CA VAL A 32 -4.96 3.38 1.22
C VAL A 32 -5.65 2.04 1.33
N ARG A 33 -6.41 1.86 2.41
CA ARG A 33 -7.39 0.80 2.47
C ARG A 33 -8.75 1.45 2.37
N ASP A 34 -9.32 1.41 1.18
CA ASP A 34 -10.52 2.14 0.84
C ASP A 34 -11.74 1.63 1.62
N PHE A 35 -12.83 2.38 1.56
CA PHE A 35 -14.05 2.04 2.28
C PHE A 35 -14.67 0.72 1.80
N ASP A 36 -14.38 0.33 0.56
CA ASP A 36 -14.85 -0.96 0.04
C ASP A 36 -13.90 -2.11 0.35
N GLY A 37 -12.85 -1.84 1.12
CA GLY A 37 -11.89 -2.86 1.51
C GLY A 37 -10.73 -3.04 0.55
N SER A 38 -10.74 -2.36 -0.58
CA SER A 38 -9.66 -2.51 -1.55
C SER A 38 -8.39 -1.79 -1.08
N TRP A 39 -7.26 -2.26 -1.59
CA TRP A 39 -5.95 -1.71 -1.22
C TRP A 39 -5.33 -0.99 -2.39
N GLN A 40 -4.69 0.15 -2.09
CA GLN A 40 -3.93 0.91 -3.08
C GLN A 40 -2.54 1.18 -2.52
N PHE A 41 -1.55 1.05 -3.38
CA PHE A 41 -0.15 1.35 -3.02
C PHE A 41 0.37 2.35 -4.04
N LEU A 42 0.68 3.55 -3.58
CA LEU A 42 0.91 4.68 -4.45
C LEU A 42 2.24 5.35 -4.14
N CYS A 43 2.72 6.15 -5.08
CA CYS A 43 3.99 6.86 -4.91
C CYS A 43 3.86 8.12 -4.05
N GLY A 44 2.63 8.54 -3.76
CA GLY A 44 2.42 9.72 -2.93
C GLY A 44 2.46 11.04 -3.67
N ASN A 45 2.64 11.01 -4.97
CA ASN A 45 2.65 12.22 -5.79
C ASN A 45 1.20 12.63 -6.07
N ASP A 46 0.87 13.89 -5.82
CA ASP A 46 -0.51 14.35 -6.00
C ASP A 46 -1.00 14.17 -7.43
N ASP A 47 -0.15 14.48 -8.41
CA ASP A 47 -0.52 14.29 -9.80
C ASP A 47 -0.87 12.86 -10.11
N CYS A 48 -0.14 11.94 -9.51
CA CYS A 48 -0.36 10.52 -9.72
C CYS A 48 -1.70 10.08 -9.14
N VAL A 49 -2.02 10.58 -7.96
CA VAL A 49 -3.26 10.21 -7.29
C VAL A 49 -4.48 10.67 -8.07
N GLU A 50 -4.40 11.87 -8.68
CA GLU A 50 -5.56 12.46 -9.31
C GLU A 50 -5.78 12.04 -10.75
N SER A 51 -4.73 11.85 -11.51
CA SER A 51 -4.87 11.72 -12.94
C SER A 51 -4.52 10.36 -13.52
N SER A 52 -3.88 9.51 -12.77
CA SER A 52 -3.42 8.24 -13.31
C SER A 52 -4.44 7.14 -13.11
N LYS A 53 -4.39 6.17 -14.03
CA LYS A 53 -5.26 5.01 -13.92
C LYS A 53 -4.57 3.94 -13.10
N PRO A 54 -5.23 3.41 -12.07
CA PRO A 54 -4.61 2.36 -11.25
C PRO A 54 -4.47 1.06 -12.03
N ARG A 55 -3.45 0.32 -11.68
CA ARG A 55 -3.20 -1.01 -12.24
C ARG A 55 -3.39 -2.05 -11.17
N LEU A 56 -4.00 -3.16 -11.53
CA LEU A 56 -4.22 -4.27 -10.61
C LEU A 56 -3.04 -5.23 -10.70
N VAL A 57 -2.42 -5.51 -9.58
CA VAL A 57 -1.30 -6.45 -9.52
C VAL A 57 -1.45 -7.35 -8.32
N HIS A 58 -0.73 -8.45 -8.30
CA HIS A 58 -0.66 -9.31 -7.13
C HIS A 58 0.27 -8.66 -6.10
N VAL A 59 -0.15 -8.67 -4.85
CA VAL A 59 0.63 -8.02 -3.80
C VAL A 59 2.02 -8.63 -3.65
N ALA A 60 2.18 -9.89 -4.03
CA ALA A 60 3.49 -10.54 -3.95
C ALA A 60 4.53 -9.82 -4.80
N GLU A 61 4.11 -9.25 -5.92
CA GLU A 61 5.03 -8.51 -6.77
C GLU A 61 5.58 -7.28 -6.05
N LEU A 62 4.71 -6.61 -5.30
CA LEU A 62 5.14 -5.44 -4.54
C LEU A 62 5.99 -5.84 -3.35
N ALA A 63 5.64 -6.92 -2.68
CA ALA A 63 6.36 -7.35 -1.49
C ALA A 63 7.78 -7.76 -1.81
N LYS A 64 8.03 -8.23 -3.03
CA LYS A 64 9.39 -8.54 -3.46
C LYS A 64 10.25 -7.29 -3.54
N LEU A 65 9.64 -6.18 -3.93
CA LEU A 65 10.35 -4.91 -4.04
C LEU A 65 10.43 -4.20 -2.71
N ASP A 66 9.39 -4.33 -1.89
CA ASP A 66 9.30 -3.59 -0.64
C ASP A 66 8.57 -4.43 0.40
N PRO A 67 9.29 -5.29 1.12
CA PRO A 67 8.66 -6.14 2.13
C PRO A 67 8.01 -5.36 3.27
N THR A 68 8.37 -4.08 3.44
CA THR A 68 7.81 -3.30 4.55
C THR A 68 6.30 -3.07 4.39
N ILE A 69 5.73 -3.31 3.19
CA ILE A 69 4.29 -3.15 3.02
C ILE A 69 3.52 -4.14 3.88
N HIS A 70 4.14 -5.24 4.29
CA HIS A 70 3.47 -6.19 5.17
C HIS A 70 3.14 -5.58 6.52
N GLN A 71 3.80 -4.49 6.90
CA GLN A 71 3.48 -3.78 8.13
C GLN A 71 2.08 -3.17 8.11
N LEU A 72 1.48 -3.06 6.92
CA LEU A 72 0.18 -2.43 6.75
C LEU A 72 -0.98 -3.41 6.77
N THR A 73 -0.72 -4.70 6.91
CA THR A 73 -1.78 -5.71 6.81
C THR A 73 -2.91 -5.53 7.81
N SER A 74 -2.63 -4.95 8.97
CA SER A 74 -3.65 -4.74 9.99
C SER A 74 -4.41 -3.43 9.85
N MET A 75 -4.15 -2.68 8.78
CA MET A 75 -4.79 -1.39 8.58
C MET A 75 -6.28 -1.56 8.36
N SER A 76 -7.08 -0.76 9.06
CA SER A 76 -8.53 -0.86 8.99
C SER A 76 -9.07 -0.27 7.70
N ILE A 77 -10.26 -0.73 7.31
CA ILE A 77 -10.98 -0.14 6.18
C ILE A 77 -11.20 1.34 6.46
N GLY A 78 -10.97 2.16 5.45
CA GLY A 78 -11.16 3.61 5.58
C GLY A 78 -9.99 4.33 6.22
N THR A 79 -8.79 3.76 6.12
CA THR A 79 -7.59 4.40 6.65
C THR A 79 -6.50 4.48 5.58
N TYR A 80 -5.49 5.27 5.86
CA TYR A 80 -4.34 5.38 4.97
C TYR A 80 -3.04 5.36 5.78
N ALA A 81 -1.94 5.16 5.08
CA ALA A 81 -0.61 5.23 5.67
C ALA A 81 0.29 6.02 4.72
N GLU A 82 1.21 6.78 5.29
CA GLU A 82 2.16 7.55 4.47
C GLU A 82 3.51 7.59 5.16
N ARG A 83 4.53 7.87 4.39
CA ARG A 83 5.90 7.99 4.91
C ARG A 83 6.70 8.87 3.98
N PHE A 84 7.83 9.41 4.51
CA PHE A 84 8.68 10.31 3.73
C PHE A 84 9.52 9.58 2.70
N SER A 85 9.94 8.36 3.00
CA SER A 85 10.84 7.63 2.14
C SER A 85 10.67 6.15 2.39
N SER A 86 11.33 5.35 1.55
CA SER A 86 11.20 3.89 1.63
C SER A 86 11.79 3.31 2.91
N ILE A 87 12.58 4.09 3.64
CA ILE A 87 13.16 3.63 4.91
C ILE A 87 12.52 4.28 6.13
N ALA A 88 11.58 5.20 5.92
CA ALA A 88 10.92 5.86 7.04
C ALA A 88 9.77 5.00 7.55
N GLY A 89 9.40 5.21 8.81
CA GLY A 89 8.25 4.53 9.38
C GLY A 89 6.95 5.06 8.84
N TRP A 90 5.93 4.21 8.83
CA TRP A 90 4.60 4.59 8.36
C TRP A 90 3.84 5.39 9.40
N THR A 91 3.09 6.40 8.94
CA THR A 91 2.17 7.17 9.77
C THR A 91 0.76 6.90 9.26
N PHE A 92 -0.19 6.76 10.17
CA PHE A 92 -1.53 6.34 9.81
C PHE A 92 -2.55 7.44 10.04
N GLY A 93 -3.60 7.46 9.21
CA GLY A 93 -4.68 8.40 9.35
C GLY A 93 -5.97 7.80 8.86
N LYS A 94 -7.06 8.54 9.01
CA LYS A 94 -8.37 8.09 8.56
C LYS A 94 -8.78 8.84 7.32
N LEU A 95 -9.40 8.10 6.39
CA LEU A 95 -9.97 8.73 5.21
C LEU A 95 -11.24 9.49 5.63
N GLU A 96 -11.52 10.57 4.91
CA GLU A 96 -12.73 11.32 5.13
C GLU A 96 -13.80 10.90 4.12
N ASP A 97 -15.04 10.83 4.59
CA ASP A 97 -16.17 10.51 3.73
C ASP A 97 -16.47 11.63 2.78
#